data_c4f47e21946480b44622e600e84ac7eb
#
_entry.id   c4f47e21946480b44622e600e84ac7eb
#
_cell.length_a   1.000
_cell.length_b   1.000
_cell.length_c   1.000
_cell.angle_alpha   90.00
_cell.angle_beta   90.00
_cell.angle_gamma   90.00
#
_symmetry.space_group_name_H-M   'P 1'
#
loop_
_entity.id
_entity.type
_entity.pdbx_description
1 polymer ?
#
loop_
_entity_poly.entity_id
_entity_poly.type
_entity_poly.pdbx_seq_one_letter_code
_entity_poly.pdbx_strand_id
1 'polypeptide(L)'
;AYEFVFGDWISDVCSADLGKIRNRKDIRSRPTIVDEKRRIGDWEADTIIGEGHRGAIVTLVERKSKWTRMMKIEKNTAHLAARAIIKMLRPYSDYVHTITFDNGREFSDHERVASVLNCDCYFATPYHSWERGLNENTNGLIRQYIPKKSDFRLIDNNHIAIIEGRLNNRPRKTLGYKTPNEIIGAERR
;
A
#
# COMPACT_ATOMS: atom_id res chain seq x y z
N ALA A 1 -23.86 24.09 -38.39
CA ALA A 1 -24.16 23.20 -37.25
C ALA A 1 -23.33 21.94 -37.44
N TYR A 2 -22.24 21.85 -36.71
CA TYR A 2 -21.49 20.61 -36.56
C TYR A 2 -21.68 20.16 -35.13
N GLU A 3 -22.52 19.14 -34.94
CA GLU A 3 -22.60 18.40 -33.69
C GLU A 3 -21.35 17.54 -33.55
N PHE A 4 -20.49 17.91 -32.61
CA PHE A 4 -19.42 17.01 -32.13
C PHE A 4 -20.04 15.94 -31.27
N VAL A 5 -20.19 14.74 -31.82
CA VAL A 5 -20.50 13.53 -31.08
C VAL A 5 -19.25 13.18 -30.27
N PHE A 6 -19.24 13.57 -29.01
CA PHE A 6 -18.32 13.03 -27.99
C PHE A 6 -18.90 11.68 -27.53
N GLY A 7 -18.69 10.65 -28.30
CA GLY A 7 -19.12 9.30 -28.00
C GLY A 7 -17.94 8.32 -28.04
N ASP A 8 -17.75 7.63 -26.95
CA ASP A 8 -17.26 6.25 -26.86
C ASP A 8 -15.80 5.88 -27.16
N TRP A 9 -14.86 6.83 -27.27
CA TRP A 9 -13.46 6.47 -27.51
C TRP A 9 -12.60 6.34 -26.25
N ILE A 10 -13.13 6.59 -25.05
CA ILE A 10 -12.35 6.56 -23.80
C ILE A 10 -12.45 5.23 -23.06
N SER A 11 -13.46 4.40 -23.34
CA SER A 11 -13.68 3.14 -22.61
C SER A 11 -12.81 1.97 -23.09
N ASP A 12 -12.41 1.93 -24.35
CA ASP A 12 -11.75 0.74 -24.92
C ASP A 12 -10.21 0.79 -24.88
N VAL A 13 -9.58 1.96 -24.84
CA VAL A 13 -8.12 2.07 -24.82
C VAL A 13 -7.53 1.82 -23.43
N CYS A 14 -8.30 2.05 -22.36
CA CYS A 14 -7.83 1.85 -20.98
C CYS A 14 -7.96 0.41 -20.46
N SER A 15 -8.71 -0.45 -21.14
CA SER A 15 -8.96 -1.84 -20.70
C SER A 15 -7.92 -2.84 -21.21
N ALA A 16 -7.18 -2.51 -22.27
CA ALA A 16 -6.36 -3.49 -23.01
C ALA A 16 -4.92 -3.65 -22.48
N ASP A 17 -4.38 -2.71 -21.70
CA ASP A 17 -2.93 -2.65 -21.42
C ASP A 17 -2.51 -2.84 -19.95
N LEU A 18 -3.45 -2.91 -19.04
CA LEU A 18 -3.19 -3.38 -17.68
C LEU A 18 -3.26 -4.91 -17.73
N GLY A 19 -2.13 -5.60 -17.84
CA GLY A 19 -2.07 -7.05 -17.76
C GLY A 19 -2.93 -7.51 -16.59
N LYS A 20 -4.04 -8.18 -16.86
CA LYS A 20 -5.11 -8.48 -15.89
C LYS A 20 -4.51 -9.26 -14.73
N ILE A 21 -4.52 -8.68 -13.53
CA ILE A 21 -4.26 -9.41 -12.29
C ILE A 21 -5.37 -10.46 -12.17
N ARG A 22 -4.98 -11.74 -12.16
CA ARG A 22 -5.93 -12.87 -12.07
C ARG A 22 -6.60 -12.87 -10.70
N ASN A 23 -7.85 -13.34 -10.63
CA ASN A 23 -8.62 -13.52 -9.38
C ASN A 23 -8.67 -12.29 -8.46
N ARG A 24 -8.59 -11.10 -9.05
CA ARG A 24 -8.66 -9.83 -8.35
C ARG A 24 -10.05 -9.62 -7.73
N LYS A 25 -10.11 -9.39 -6.40
CA LYS A 25 -11.32 -8.92 -5.72
C LYS A 25 -11.38 -7.39 -5.77
N ASP A 26 -12.47 -6.83 -6.26
CA ASP A 26 -12.68 -5.37 -6.33
C ASP A 26 -12.89 -4.78 -4.93
N ILE A 27 -12.39 -3.58 -4.69
CA ILE A 27 -12.54 -2.85 -3.40
C ILE A 27 -14.01 -2.68 -3.00
N ARG A 28 -14.94 -2.64 -3.96
CA ARG A 28 -16.38 -2.54 -3.70
C ARG A 28 -16.95 -3.76 -2.99
N SER A 29 -16.29 -4.92 -3.06
CA SER A 29 -16.65 -6.13 -2.31
C SER A 29 -16.02 -6.18 -0.92
N ARG A 30 -15.23 -5.18 -0.55
CA ARG A 30 -14.55 -5.09 0.75
C ARG A 30 -15.59 -4.81 1.85
N PRO A 31 -15.51 -5.49 3.02
CA PRO A 31 -16.42 -5.23 4.14
C PRO A 31 -16.37 -3.77 4.61
N THR A 32 -17.52 -3.19 4.92
CA THR A 32 -17.66 -1.78 5.34
C THR A 32 -16.86 -1.44 6.61
N ILE A 33 -16.67 -2.42 7.50
CA ILE A 33 -15.85 -2.26 8.72
C ILE A 33 -14.43 -1.77 8.43
N VAL A 34 -13.89 -2.11 7.23
CA VAL A 34 -12.56 -1.65 6.80
C VAL A 34 -12.56 -0.14 6.56
N ASP A 35 -13.67 0.41 6.04
CA ASP A 35 -13.79 1.84 5.78
C ASP A 35 -14.06 2.64 7.05
N GLU A 36 -14.69 2.02 8.03
CA GLU A 36 -14.92 2.61 9.36
C GLU A 36 -13.62 2.80 10.16
N LYS A 37 -12.55 2.06 9.82
CA LYS A 37 -11.23 2.12 10.50
C LYS A 37 -11.32 1.89 12.01
N ARG A 38 -12.24 1.03 12.45
CA ARG A 38 -12.49 0.78 13.89
C ARG A 38 -11.64 -0.34 14.47
N ARG A 39 -11.19 -1.27 13.63
CA ARG A 39 -10.32 -2.39 14.06
C ARG A 39 -8.91 -2.21 13.54
N ILE A 40 -7.95 -2.87 14.19
CA ILE A 40 -6.58 -3.04 13.70
C ILE A 40 -6.55 -4.23 12.73
N GLY A 41 -5.63 -4.17 11.75
CA GLY A 41 -5.35 -5.29 10.86
C GLY A 41 -5.87 -5.12 9.44
N ASP A 42 -6.38 -3.94 9.11
CA ASP A 42 -6.74 -3.58 7.74
C ASP A 42 -5.64 -2.69 7.14
N TRP A 43 -4.97 -3.18 6.09
CA TRP A 43 -3.77 -2.56 5.53
C TRP A 43 -3.99 -1.98 4.14
N GLU A 44 -3.21 -0.97 3.82
CA GLU A 44 -3.03 -0.49 2.46
C GLU A 44 -1.57 -0.71 2.04
N ALA A 45 -1.36 -1.34 0.88
CA ALA A 45 -0.03 -1.59 0.33
C ALA A 45 0.24 -0.68 -0.87
N ASP A 46 1.48 -0.22 -1.00
CA ASP A 46 1.95 0.58 -2.12
C ASP A 46 3.43 0.35 -2.39
N THR A 47 3.93 0.83 -3.52
CA THR A 47 5.35 0.83 -3.84
C THR A 47 5.85 2.22 -4.18
N ILE A 48 7.02 2.55 -3.66
CA ILE A 48 7.75 3.76 -4.03
C ILE A 48 8.92 3.33 -4.90
N ILE A 49 8.94 3.79 -6.15
CA ILE A 49 9.95 3.42 -7.14
C ILE A 49 11.13 4.40 -7.08
N GLY A 50 12.35 3.87 -7.14
CA GLY A 50 13.60 4.61 -7.21
C GLY A 50 13.89 5.17 -8.59
N GLU A 51 14.94 5.98 -8.69
CA GLU A 51 15.40 6.55 -9.96
C GLU A 51 15.72 5.45 -10.98
N GLY A 52 15.28 5.67 -12.23
CA GLY A 52 15.50 4.72 -13.33
C GLY A 52 14.89 3.34 -13.10
N HIS A 53 13.85 3.22 -12.27
CA HIS A 53 13.21 1.95 -11.88
C HIS A 53 14.17 0.96 -11.19
N ARG A 54 15.24 1.47 -10.57
CA ARG A 54 16.25 0.67 -9.87
C ARG A 54 15.89 0.56 -8.39
N GLY A 55 15.31 -0.59 -8.04
CA GLY A 55 14.81 -0.86 -6.70
C GLY A 55 13.46 -0.19 -6.42
N ALA A 56 12.80 -0.70 -5.39
CA ALA A 56 11.58 -0.14 -4.87
C ALA A 56 11.53 -0.29 -3.34
N ILE A 57 10.65 0.46 -2.71
CA ILE A 57 10.31 0.31 -1.30
C ILE A 57 8.84 -0.08 -1.25
N VAL A 58 8.55 -1.27 -0.75
CA VAL A 58 7.19 -1.68 -0.43
C VAL A 58 6.80 -1.01 0.88
N THR A 59 5.66 -0.35 0.87
CA THR A 59 5.09 0.31 2.03
C THR A 59 3.76 -0.32 2.39
N LEU A 60 3.54 -0.52 3.68
CA LEU A 60 2.30 -1.03 4.25
C LEU A 60 1.86 -0.05 5.32
N VAL A 61 0.60 0.38 5.27
CA VAL A 61 0.04 1.31 6.26
C VAL A 61 -1.23 0.70 6.84
N GLU A 62 -1.26 0.55 8.15
CA GLU A 62 -2.44 0.09 8.86
C GLU A 62 -3.48 1.22 8.97
N ARG A 63 -4.74 0.92 8.63
CA ARG A 63 -5.76 1.95 8.36
C ARG A 63 -6.25 2.70 9.61
N LYS A 64 -6.33 2.03 10.77
CA LYS A 64 -6.76 2.66 12.04
C LYS A 64 -5.61 3.44 12.68
N SER A 65 -4.50 2.76 12.95
CA SER A 65 -3.36 3.31 13.70
C SER A 65 -2.43 4.19 12.88
N LYS A 66 -2.49 4.12 11.53
CA LYS A 66 -1.51 4.73 10.61
C LYS A 66 -0.10 4.15 10.78
N TRP A 67 -0.01 2.98 11.43
CA TRP A 67 1.26 2.30 11.62
C TRP A 67 1.82 1.87 10.28
N THR A 68 3.07 2.23 10.04
CA THR A 68 3.73 2.08 8.74
C THR A 68 4.82 1.04 8.84
N ARG A 69 4.87 0.12 7.87
CA ARG A 69 5.96 -0.82 7.66
C ARG A 69 6.58 -0.56 6.30
N MET A 70 7.90 -0.69 6.22
CA MET A 70 8.65 -0.41 5.00
C MET A 70 9.71 -1.45 4.75
N MET A 71 9.88 -1.88 3.50
CA MET A 71 10.95 -2.79 3.10
C MET A 71 11.46 -2.47 1.71
N LYS A 72 12.77 -2.34 1.58
CA LYS A 72 13.44 -2.21 0.29
C LYS A 72 13.45 -3.55 -0.44
N ILE A 73 13.19 -3.50 -1.74
CA ILE A 73 13.36 -4.62 -2.68
C ILE A 73 14.24 -4.20 -3.84
N GLU A 74 15.02 -5.13 -4.38
CA GLU A 74 15.99 -4.84 -5.45
C GLU A 74 15.31 -4.50 -6.78
N LYS A 75 14.19 -5.16 -7.08
CA LYS A 75 13.38 -4.96 -8.30
C LYS A 75 11.91 -4.94 -7.94
N ASN A 76 11.14 -4.08 -8.62
CA ASN A 76 9.68 -4.02 -8.46
C ASN A 76 9.01 -5.15 -9.23
N THR A 77 9.07 -6.38 -8.67
CA THR A 77 8.46 -7.58 -9.24
C THR A 77 7.43 -8.17 -8.27
N ALA A 78 6.42 -8.85 -8.80
CA ALA A 78 5.34 -9.44 -8.01
C ALA A 78 5.87 -10.37 -6.90
N HIS A 79 6.81 -11.24 -7.25
CA HIS A 79 7.41 -12.18 -6.29
C HIS A 79 8.14 -11.46 -5.13
N LEU A 80 8.93 -10.42 -5.44
CA LEU A 80 9.68 -9.69 -4.41
C LEU A 80 8.75 -8.82 -3.56
N ALA A 81 7.73 -8.20 -4.15
CA ALA A 81 6.73 -7.43 -3.43
C ALA A 81 5.93 -8.34 -2.47
N ALA A 82 5.42 -9.46 -2.95
CA ALA A 82 4.70 -10.43 -2.12
C ALA A 82 5.58 -10.96 -0.98
N ARG A 83 6.84 -11.32 -1.27
CA ARG A 83 7.80 -11.76 -0.25
C ARG A 83 8.06 -10.69 0.81
N ALA A 84 8.18 -9.42 0.42
CA ALA A 84 8.37 -8.31 1.34
C ALA A 84 7.14 -8.10 2.24
N ILE A 85 5.93 -8.11 1.67
CA ILE A 85 4.67 -7.99 2.40
C ILE A 85 4.55 -9.10 3.44
N ILE A 86 4.73 -10.36 3.00
CA ILE A 86 4.68 -11.53 3.89
C ILE A 86 5.71 -11.38 5.02
N LYS A 87 6.96 -11.02 4.71
CA LYS A 87 8.01 -10.88 5.71
C LYS A 87 7.68 -9.79 6.74
N MET A 88 7.10 -8.68 6.31
CA MET A 88 6.72 -7.57 7.21
C MET A 88 5.52 -7.91 8.09
N LEU A 89 4.53 -8.65 7.57
CA LEU A 89 3.26 -8.90 8.28
C LEU A 89 3.19 -10.26 8.98
N ARG A 90 4.04 -11.24 8.63
CA ARG A 90 4.03 -12.57 9.24
C ARG A 90 4.11 -12.57 10.78
N PRO A 91 4.89 -11.69 11.44
CA PRO A 91 4.90 -11.61 12.90
C PRO A 91 3.56 -11.14 13.52
N TYR A 92 2.64 -10.69 12.68
CA TYR A 92 1.35 -10.09 13.04
C TYR A 92 0.18 -10.79 12.35
N SER A 93 0.39 -11.99 11.77
CA SER A 93 -0.60 -12.70 10.94
C SER A 93 -1.96 -12.82 11.60
N ASP A 94 -2.01 -13.06 12.92
CA ASP A 94 -3.24 -13.20 13.67
C ASP A 94 -4.10 -11.92 13.73
N TYR A 95 -3.50 -10.78 13.40
CA TYR A 95 -4.14 -9.47 13.36
C TYR A 95 -4.24 -8.90 11.93
N VAL A 96 -3.91 -9.68 10.89
CA VAL A 96 -4.05 -9.22 9.49
C VAL A 96 -5.39 -9.71 8.96
N HIS A 97 -6.31 -8.77 8.70
CA HIS A 97 -7.63 -9.10 8.17
C HIS A 97 -7.72 -8.84 6.67
N THR A 98 -7.32 -7.64 6.24
CA THR A 98 -7.40 -7.26 4.83
C THR A 98 -6.16 -6.50 4.38
N ILE A 99 -5.82 -6.65 3.09
CA ILE A 99 -4.82 -5.81 2.43
C ILE A 99 -5.44 -5.23 1.16
N THR A 100 -5.38 -3.91 1.02
CA THR A 100 -5.86 -3.21 -0.17
C THR A 100 -4.67 -2.76 -1.01
N PHE A 101 -4.68 -3.14 -2.29
CA PHE A 101 -3.67 -2.83 -3.30
C PHE A 101 -4.19 -1.81 -4.32
N ASP A 102 -3.26 -1.17 -5.04
CA ASP A 102 -3.59 -0.60 -6.34
C ASP A 102 -3.61 -1.68 -7.43
N ASN A 103 -3.72 -1.22 -8.69
CA ASN A 103 -3.73 -2.13 -9.84
C ASN A 103 -2.33 -2.36 -10.41
N GLY A 104 -1.27 -2.11 -9.63
CA GLY A 104 0.11 -2.33 -10.05
C GLY A 104 0.41 -3.81 -10.28
N ARG A 105 1.15 -4.13 -11.36
CA ARG A 105 1.55 -5.50 -11.70
C ARG A 105 2.41 -6.15 -10.61
N GLU A 106 3.08 -5.37 -9.79
CA GLU A 106 3.84 -5.81 -8.63
C GLU A 106 3.00 -6.49 -7.55
N PHE A 107 1.67 -6.35 -7.61
CA PHE A 107 0.76 -7.03 -6.68
C PHE A 107 0.04 -8.24 -7.30
N SER A 108 0.47 -8.70 -8.47
CA SER A 108 -0.15 -9.87 -9.13
C SER A 108 0.05 -11.19 -8.38
N ASP A 109 1.01 -11.30 -7.43
CA ASP A 109 1.21 -12.46 -6.55
C ASP A 109 0.44 -12.34 -5.21
N HIS A 110 -0.69 -11.61 -5.22
CA HIS A 110 -1.52 -11.35 -4.04
C HIS A 110 -2.17 -12.62 -3.47
N GLU A 111 -2.46 -13.61 -4.29
CA GLU A 111 -3.03 -14.89 -3.84
C GLU A 111 -2.09 -15.62 -2.87
N ARG A 112 -0.79 -15.56 -3.15
CA ARG A 112 0.24 -16.08 -2.24
C ARG A 112 0.26 -15.29 -0.92
N VAL A 113 0.15 -13.96 -0.97
CA VAL A 113 0.06 -13.13 0.23
C VAL A 113 -1.18 -13.50 1.05
N ALA A 114 -2.35 -13.59 0.39
CA ALA A 114 -3.61 -13.98 1.02
C ALA A 114 -3.52 -15.36 1.69
N SER A 115 -2.96 -16.36 1.00
CA SER A 115 -2.80 -17.71 1.51
C SER A 115 -1.87 -17.79 2.72
N VAL A 116 -0.71 -17.13 2.67
CA VAL A 116 0.30 -17.20 3.75
C VAL A 116 -0.12 -16.42 4.99
N LEU A 117 -0.80 -15.28 4.82
CA LEU A 117 -1.23 -14.42 5.92
C LEU A 117 -2.67 -14.71 6.37
N ASN A 118 -3.37 -15.64 5.69
CA ASN A 118 -4.78 -15.95 5.92
C ASN A 118 -5.67 -14.69 5.96
N CYS A 119 -5.52 -13.82 4.95
CA CYS A 119 -6.22 -12.54 4.87
C CYS A 119 -6.88 -12.34 3.50
N ASP A 120 -7.84 -11.40 3.43
CA ASP A 120 -8.46 -11.01 2.17
C ASP A 120 -7.67 -9.90 1.47
N CYS A 121 -7.51 -10.03 0.15
CA CYS A 121 -6.85 -9.05 -0.70
C CYS A 121 -7.85 -8.35 -1.61
N TYR A 122 -7.84 -7.00 -1.62
CA TYR A 122 -8.72 -6.18 -2.43
C TYR A 122 -7.93 -5.22 -3.29
N PHE A 123 -8.49 -4.83 -4.43
CA PHE A 123 -7.86 -3.90 -5.37
C PHE A 123 -8.72 -2.67 -5.57
N ALA A 124 -8.08 -1.50 -5.52
CA ALA A 124 -8.73 -0.23 -5.77
C ALA A 124 -9.35 -0.18 -7.18
N THR A 125 -10.41 0.59 -7.32
CA THR A 125 -10.99 0.89 -8.63
C THR A 125 -9.96 1.66 -9.48
N PRO A 126 -9.73 1.27 -10.75
CA PRO A 126 -8.86 2.03 -11.62
C PRO A 126 -9.25 3.52 -11.64
N TYR A 127 -8.25 4.41 -11.62
CA TYR A 127 -8.40 5.87 -11.62
C TYR A 127 -9.08 6.49 -10.38
N HIS A 128 -9.38 5.71 -9.32
CA HIS A 128 -9.96 6.18 -8.07
C HIS A 128 -8.90 6.31 -6.98
N SER A 129 -7.94 7.23 -7.14
CA SER A 129 -6.82 7.42 -6.20
C SER A 129 -7.29 7.79 -4.78
N TRP A 130 -8.46 8.45 -4.65
CA TRP A 130 -9.04 8.81 -3.34
C TRP A 130 -9.42 7.62 -2.45
N GLU A 131 -9.64 6.43 -3.02
CA GLU A 131 -9.89 5.21 -2.26
C GLU A 131 -8.66 4.78 -1.42
N ARG A 132 -7.47 5.33 -1.74
CA ARG A 132 -6.18 5.06 -1.13
C ARG A 132 -5.47 6.32 -0.60
N GLY A 133 -6.24 7.32 -0.17
CA GLY A 133 -5.69 8.59 0.34
C GLY A 133 -4.73 8.43 1.52
N LEU A 134 -4.76 7.31 2.24
CA LEU A 134 -3.82 7.02 3.32
C LEU A 134 -2.41 6.74 2.78
N ASN A 135 -2.30 5.95 1.71
CA ASN A 135 -1.02 5.68 1.07
C ASN A 135 -0.42 6.94 0.46
N GLU A 136 -1.24 7.75 -0.22
CA GLU A 136 -0.78 9.02 -0.81
C GLU A 136 -0.18 9.94 0.27
N ASN A 137 -0.90 10.12 1.39
CA ASN A 137 -0.41 10.91 2.52
C ASN A 137 0.89 10.33 3.12
N THR A 138 0.95 9.01 3.31
CA THR A 138 2.13 8.36 3.88
C THR A 138 3.31 8.43 2.94
N ASN A 139 3.11 8.22 1.65
CA ASN A 139 4.14 8.38 0.64
C ASN A 139 4.67 9.83 0.60
N GLY A 140 3.79 10.82 0.75
CA GLY A 140 4.19 12.22 0.91
C GLY A 140 5.12 12.45 2.12
N LEU A 141 4.84 11.80 3.24
CA LEU A 141 5.71 11.86 4.43
C LEU A 141 7.04 11.13 4.23
N ILE A 142 7.04 9.96 3.57
CA ILE A 142 8.27 9.23 3.22
C ILE A 142 9.14 10.08 2.29
N ARG A 143 8.53 10.79 1.34
CA ARG A 143 9.24 11.67 0.39
C ARG A 143 9.94 12.87 1.05
N GLN A 144 9.62 13.20 2.31
CA GLN A 144 10.40 14.18 3.09
C GLN A 144 11.80 13.65 3.46
N TYR A 145 11.96 12.33 3.55
CA TYR A 145 13.23 11.64 3.88
C TYR A 145 13.91 11.06 2.64
N ILE A 146 13.12 10.60 1.68
CA ILE A 146 13.58 10.00 0.42
C ILE A 146 12.94 10.78 -0.72
N PRO A 147 13.56 11.84 -1.22
CA PRO A 147 13.03 12.66 -2.31
C PRO A 147 12.76 11.85 -3.59
N LYS A 148 11.93 12.40 -4.48
CA LYS A 148 11.76 11.81 -5.83
C LYS A 148 13.12 11.76 -6.53
N LYS A 149 13.32 10.75 -7.37
CA LYS A 149 14.58 10.49 -8.10
C LYS A 149 15.77 10.12 -7.20
N SER A 150 15.54 9.69 -5.96
CA SER A 150 16.61 9.09 -5.15
C SER A 150 17.05 7.75 -5.71
N ASP A 151 18.37 7.51 -5.72
CA ASP A 151 18.93 6.20 -6.06
C ASP A 151 18.79 5.25 -4.86
N PHE A 152 17.93 4.26 -4.98
CA PHE A 152 17.67 3.32 -3.87
C PHE A 152 18.80 2.33 -3.63
N ARG A 153 19.81 2.27 -4.51
CA ARG A 153 21.04 1.49 -4.25
C ARG A 153 21.84 2.06 -3.09
N LEU A 154 21.79 3.39 -2.91
CA LEU A 154 22.47 4.12 -1.84
C LEU A 154 21.71 4.10 -0.50
N ILE A 155 20.47 3.61 -0.49
CA ILE A 155 19.64 3.54 0.71
C ILE A 155 19.76 2.13 1.27
N ASP A 156 20.29 1.99 2.48
CA ASP A 156 20.37 0.71 3.18
C ASP A 156 19.12 0.40 4.02
N ASN A 157 19.06 -0.81 4.55
CA ASN A 157 17.94 -1.23 5.39
C ASN A 157 17.88 -0.48 6.72
N ASN A 158 19.00 -0.02 7.26
CA ASN A 158 19.05 0.76 8.51
C ASN A 158 18.41 2.13 8.29
N HIS A 159 18.70 2.76 7.15
CA HIS A 159 18.06 4.02 6.78
C HIS A 159 16.54 3.86 6.68
N ILE A 160 16.05 2.79 6.03
CA ILE A 160 14.62 2.48 5.97
C ILE A 160 14.02 2.30 7.37
N ALA A 161 14.69 1.56 8.26
CA ALA A 161 14.23 1.32 9.62
C ALA A 161 14.17 2.63 10.45
N ILE A 162 15.15 3.53 10.26
CA ILE A 162 15.13 4.86 10.92
C ILE A 162 13.94 5.69 10.46
N ILE A 163 13.66 5.71 9.15
CA ILE A 163 12.50 6.44 8.60
C ILE A 163 11.20 5.84 9.13
N GLU A 164 11.04 4.52 9.09
CA GLU A 164 9.90 3.80 9.64
C GLU A 164 9.68 4.18 11.11
N GLY A 165 10.73 4.16 11.92
CA GLY A 165 10.69 4.56 13.32
C GLY A 165 10.25 6.02 13.50
N ARG A 166 10.77 6.95 12.71
CA ARG A 166 10.37 8.37 12.76
C ARG A 166 8.90 8.57 12.39
N LEU A 167 8.41 7.86 11.37
CA LEU A 167 7.00 7.95 10.95
C LEU A 167 6.07 7.40 12.03
N ASN A 168 6.44 6.30 12.69
CA ASN A 168 5.64 5.62 13.69
C ASN A 168 5.69 6.29 15.08
N ASN A 169 6.68 7.14 15.33
CA ASN A 169 6.78 7.96 16.54
C ASN A 169 6.33 9.43 16.33
N ARG A 170 5.85 9.77 15.13
CA ARG A 170 5.34 11.12 14.84
C ARG A 170 3.87 11.22 15.24
N PRO A 171 3.49 12.16 16.16
CA PRO A 171 2.09 12.41 16.50
C PRO A 171 1.25 12.75 15.27
N ARG A 172 0.02 12.24 15.20
CA ARG A 172 -0.91 12.46 14.10
C ARG A 172 -2.16 13.19 14.59
N LYS A 173 -2.52 14.29 13.94
CA LYS A 173 -3.77 15.01 14.24
C LYS A 173 -5.00 14.08 14.17
N THR A 174 -5.04 13.20 13.17
CA THR A 174 -6.13 12.22 12.98
C THR A 174 -6.19 11.13 14.05
N LEU A 175 -5.17 11.00 14.90
CA LEU A 175 -5.09 10.08 16.04
C LEU A 175 -5.21 10.82 17.38
N GLY A 176 -5.74 12.05 17.39
CA GLY A 176 -5.81 12.87 18.59
C GLY A 176 -4.40 13.21 19.14
N TYR A 177 -3.45 13.47 18.24
CA TYR A 177 -2.03 13.73 18.54
C TYR A 177 -1.25 12.57 19.16
N LYS A 178 -1.84 11.37 19.22
CA LYS A 178 -1.09 10.14 19.54
C LYS A 178 -0.23 9.69 18.35
N THR A 179 0.79 8.93 18.66
CA THR A 179 1.65 8.30 17.65
C THR A 179 1.08 6.97 17.17
N PRO A 180 1.38 6.51 15.95
CA PRO A 180 1.05 5.16 15.49
C PRO A 180 1.49 4.05 16.46
N ASN A 181 2.69 4.17 17.06
CA ASN A 181 3.20 3.19 18.02
C ASN A 181 2.37 3.14 19.30
N GLU A 182 1.89 4.28 19.82
CA GLU A 182 1.00 4.31 20.99
C GLU A 182 -0.33 3.62 20.71
N ILE A 183 -0.91 3.84 19.52
CA ILE A 183 -2.18 3.18 19.14
C ILE A 183 -2.00 1.67 19.03
N ILE A 184 -0.98 1.20 18.28
CA ILE A 184 -0.70 -0.23 18.12
C ILE A 184 -0.36 -0.89 19.47
N GLY A 185 0.40 -0.21 20.33
CA GLY A 185 0.77 -0.74 21.65
C GLY A 185 -0.43 -0.88 22.60
N ALA A 186 -1.43 -0.01 22.51
CA ALA A 186 -2.65 -0.09 23.31
C ALA A 186 -3.58 -1.25 22.88
N GLU A 187 -3.65 -1.54 21.59
CA GLU A 187 -4.53 -2.59 21.03
C GLU A 187 -3.95 -4.01 21.14
N ARG A 188 -2.69 -4.15 21.53
CA ARG A 188 -1.98 -5.44 21.67
C ARG A 188 -1.92 -5.93 23.12
N ARG A 189 -2.49 -5.17 24.04
CA ARG A 189 -2.63 -5.55 25.46
C ARG A 189 -3.98 -6.17 25.71
#